data_19849c7e0b07f15dcd7b2bd95e2dfb61
#
_entry.id   19849c7e0b07f15dcd7b2bd95e2dfb61
#
_cell.length_a   1.000
_cell.length_b   1.000
_cell.length_c   1.000
_cell.angle_alpha   90.00
_cell.angle_beta   90.00
_cell.angle_gamma   90.00
#
_symmetry.space_group_name_H-M   'P 1'
#
loop_
_entity.id
_entity.type
_entity.pdbx_description
1 polymer ?
#
loop_
_entity_poly.entity_id
_entity_poly.type
_entity_poly.pdbx_seq_one_letter_code
_entity_poly.pdbx_strand_id
1 'polypeptide(L)'
;MSEKTKDILEWIFCIVIAVVLALVVRYFIGTPTIVKQPSMFPTLKENQRLILSRVGRTMKKLPERGDIITFEAPSEIYTTEENYNSSYPVATYNNNHSGVGKFVYNFLEIGKISYIKRVIALPGEHVEIKDGGVYINGSKLEENYLQPGVVTDSLGGVYTDFVV
;
A
#
# COMPACT_ATOMS: atom_id res chain seq x y z
N MET A 1 13.56 39.12 -30.02
CA MET A 1 13.46 37.68 -29.92
C MET A 1 12.86 37.18 -31.23
N SER A 2 13.48 36.24 -31.92
CA SER A 2 12.99 35.76 -33.22
C SER A 2 11.62 35.05 -33.04
N GLU A 3 10.74 35.05 -34.06
CA GLU A 3 9.45 34.36 -33.97
C GLU A 3 9.64 32.86 -33.66
N LYS A 4 10.62 32.21 -34.27
CA LYS A 4 10.97 30.81 -33.96
C LYS A 4 11.33 30.60 -32.48
N THR A 5 11.93 31.56 -31.82
CA THR A 5 12.27 31.46 -30.39
C THR A 5 11.01 31.55 -29.51
N LYS A 6 10.03 32.34 -29.92
CA LYS A 6 8.73 32.44 -29.23
C LYS A 6 7.96 31.13 -29.35
N ASP A 7 7.87 30.59 -30.57
CA ASP A 7 7.18 29.30 -30.80
C ASP A 7 7.79 28.16 -29.99
N ILE A 8 9.12 28.08 -29.94
CA ILE A 8 9.82 27.07 -29.12
C ILE A 8 9.49 27.24 -27.63
N LEU A 9 9.48 28.48 -27.11
CA LEU A 9 9.14 28.75 -25.71
C LEU A 9 7.70 28.40 -25.38
N GLU A 10 6.76 28.66 -26.28
CA GLU A 10 5.35 28.27 -26.12
C GLU A 10 5.20 26.74 -26.06
N TRP A 11 5.88 26.01 -26.95
CA TRP A 11 5.90 24.56 -26.91
C TRP A 11 6.47 24.00 -25.59
N ILE A 12 7.60 24.54 -25.15
CA ILE A 12 8.21 24.17 -23.87
C ILE A 12 7.24 24.44 -22.70
N PHE A 13 6.59 25.60 -22.71
CA PHE A 13 5.63 25.98 -21.68
C PHE A 13 4.43 25.01 -21.63
N CYS A 14 3.87 24.65 -22.79
CA CYS A 14 2.78 23.66 -22.89
C CYS A 14 3.21 22.28 -22.36
N ILE A 15 4.42 21.83 -22.68
CA ILE A 15 4.96 20.55 -22.19
C ILE A 15 5.12 20.59 -20.66
N VAL A 16 5.67 21.69 -20.12
CA VAL A 16 5.84 21.84 -18.67
C VAL A 16 4.48 21.78 -17.95
N ILE A 17 3.48 22.51 -18.46
CA ILE A 17 2.12 22.47 -17.88
C ILE A 17 1.56 21.03 -17.94
N ALA A 18 1.68 20.36 -19.08
CA ALA A 18 1.17 19.01 -19.21
C ALA A 18 1.81 18.02 -18.22
N VAL A 19 3.14 18.13 -18.03
CA VAL A 19 3.88 17.31 -17.05
C VAL A 19 3.42 17.62 -15.63
N VAL A 20 3.29 18.90 -15.28
CA VAL A 20 2.83 19.32 -13.94
C VAL A 20 1.42 18.78 -13.67
N LEU A 21 0.49 18.94 -14.61
CA LEU A 21 -0.87 18.41 -14.49
C LEU A 21 -0.87 16.88 -14.33
N ALA A 22 -0.09 16.17 -15.13
CA ALA A 22 0.03 14.71 -15.03
C ALA A 22 0.54 14.28 -13.64
N LEU A 23 1.52 14.97 -13.08
CA LEU A 23 2.04 14.71 -11.74
C LEU A 23 1.00 15.01 -10.64
N VAL A 24 0.24 16.09 -10.79
CA VAL A 24 -0.86 16.44 -9.87
C VAL A 24 -1.93 15.35 -9.88
N VAL A 25 -2.39 14.92 -11.06
CA VAL A 25 -3.37 13.84 -11.19
C VAL A 25 -2.83 12.54 -10.57
N ARG A 26 -1.60 12.18 -10.88
CA ARG A 26 -0.95 10.99 -10.31
C ARG A 26 -0.88 11.04 -8.78
N TYR A 27 -0.53 12.17 -8.21
CA TYR A 27 -0.32 12.33 -6.77
C TYR A 27 -1.63 12.38 -5.98
N PHE A 28 -2.65 13.08 -6.46
CA PHE A 28 -3.88 13.35 -5.73
C PHE A 28 -5.05 12.43 -6.11
N ILE A 29 -5.13 12.00 -7.36
CA ILE A 29 -6.30 11.28 -7.89
C ILE A 29 -6.03 9.80 -8.02
N GLY A 30 -5.02 9.41 -8.79
CA GLY A 30 -4.75 7.99 -8.96
C GLY A 30 -3.49 7.66 -9.76
N THR A 31 -2.96 6.48 -9.47
CA THR A 31 -1.73 5.96 -10.09
C THR A 31 -2.02 4.63 -10.77
N PRO A 32 -1.75 4.48 -12.07
CA PRO A 32 -1.81 3.16 -12.72
C PRO A 32 -0.71 2.26 -12.17
N THR A 33 -1.04 1.01 -11.87
CA THR A 33 -0.12 0.01 -11.34
C THR A 33 -0.42 -1.38 -11.90
N ILE A 34 0.53 -2.30 -11.69
CA ILE A 34 0.40 -3.71 -12.08
C ILE A 34 0.63 -4.57 -10.84
N VAL A 35 -0.25 -5.53 -10.62
CA VAL A 35 -0.11 -6.54 -9.55
C VAL A 35 1.04 -7.47 -9.90
N LYS A 36 2.08 -7.52 -9.06
CA LYS A 36 3.26 -8.36 -9.30
C LYS A 36 3.27 -9.68 -8.55
N GLN A 37 2.45 -9.80 -7.51
CA GLN A 37 2.46 -10.97 -6.64
C GLN A 37 1.05 -11.56 -6.47
N PRO A 38 0.93 -12.90 -6.34
CA PRO A 38 -0.36 -13.60 -6.24
C PRO A 38 -1.00 -13.52 -4.85
N SER A 39 -0.42 -12.84 -3.87
CA SER A 39 -0.87 -12.84 -2.46
C SER A 39 -2.30 -12.33 -2.23
N MET A 40 -2.91 -11.71 -3.23
CA MET A 40 -4.30 -11.23 -3.21
C MET A 40 -5.25 -12.08 -4.08
N PHE A 41 -4.77 -13.23 -4.55
CA PHE A 41 -5.61 -14.15 -5.32
C PHE A 41 -6.71 -14.80 -4.41
N PRO A 42 -7.94 -14.97 -4.85
CA PRO A 42 -8.47 -14.76 -6.20
C PRO A 42 -8.94 -13.33 -6.49
N THR A 43 -8.97 -12.44 -5.49
CA THR A 43 -9.49 -11.07 -5.64
C THR A 43 -8.71 -10.27 -6.69
N LEU A 44 -7.39 -10.37 -6.68
CA LEU A 44 -6.51 -9.75 -7.67
C LEU A 44 -5.61 -10.82 -8.29
N LYS A 45 -5.50 -10.78 -9.61
CA LYS A 45 -4.65 -11.71 -10.37
C LYS A 45 -3.29 -11.06 -10.66
N GLU A 46 -2.25 -11.88 -10.72
CA GLU A 46 -0.93 -11.44 -11.15
C GLU A 46 -0.99 -10.83 -12.56
N ASN A 47 -0.19 -9.80 -12.79
CA ASN A 47 -0.15 -8.99 -14.01
C ASN A 47 -1.45 -8.20 -14.32
N GLN A 48 -2.43 -8.21 -13.44
CA GLN A 48 -3.61 -7.36 -13.57
C GLN A 48 -3.24 -5.89 -13.46
N ARG A 49 -3.78 -5.07 -14.36
CA ARG A 49 -3.62 -3.61 -14.34
C ARG A 49 -4.71 -2.99 -13.47
N LEU A 50 -4.32 -2.10 -12.58
CA LEU A 50 -5.21 -1.41 -11.65
C LEU A 50 -4.94 0.09 -11.68
N ILE A 51 -5.93 0.86 -11.26
CA ILE A 51 -5.76 2.28 -10.91
C ILE A 51 -5.90 2.38 -9.39
N LEU A 52 -4.80 2.74 -8.72
CA LEU A 52 -4.83 2.99 -7.28
C LEU A 52 -5.43 4.35 -7.02
N SER A 53 -6.59 4.39 -6.37
CA SER A 53 -7.19 5.65 -5.93
C SER A 53 -6.34 6.30 -4.84
N ARG A 54 -6.02 7.57 -5.03
CA ARG A 54 -5.30 8.41 -4.05
C ARG A 54 -6.24 9.33 -3.27
N VAL A 55 -7.51 9.33 -3.63
CA VAL A 55 -8.53 10.23 -3.07
C VAL A 55 -8.69 10.00 -1.57
N GLY A 56 -8.75 8.75 -1.10
CA GLY A 56 -8.84 8.43 0.33
C GLY A 56 -7.68 9.02 1.13
N ARG A 57 -6.44 8.88 0.65
CA ARG A 57 -5.25 9.48 1.25
C ARG A 57 -5.33 11.01 1.25
N THR A 58 -5.73 11.59 0.13
CA THR A 58 -5.86 13.05 -0.03
C THR A 58 -6.89 13.64 0.93
N MET A 59 -8.00 12.93 1.14
CA MET A 59 -9.06 13.31 2.07
C MET A 59 -8.79 12.86 3.52
N LYS A 60 -7.65 12.22 3.80
CA LYS A 60 -7.28 11.67 5.11
C LYS A 60 -8.34 10.70 5.67
N LYS A 61 -9.03 9.98 4.80
CA LYS A 61 -9.99 8.94 5.19
C LYS A 61 -9.21 7.69 5.61
N LEU A 62 -9.50 7.19 6.81
CA LEU A 62 -8.98 5.90 7.26
C LEU A 62 -9.64 4.77 6.45
N PRO A 63 -8.91 3.69 6.17
CA PRO A 63 -9.48 2.54 5.49
C PRO A 63 -10.50 1.82 6.39
N GLU A 64 -11.47 1.19 5.75
CA GLU A 64 -12.47 0.34 6.40
C GLU A 64 -12.04 -1.13 6.33
N ARG A 65 -12.61 -1.98 7.18
CA ARG A 65 -12.39 -3.42 7.10
C ARG A 65 -12.85 -3.96 5.73
N GLY A 66 -12.01 -4.78 5.11
CA GLY A 66 -12.25 -5.32 3.78
C GLY A 66 -11.63 -4.48 2.65
N ASP A 67 -11.30 -3.22 2.89
CA ASP A 67 -10.63 -2.38 1.89
C ASP A 67 -9.30 -2.99 1.43
N ILE A 68 -9.02 -2.83 0.14
CA ILE A 68 -7.72 -3.19 -0.43
C ILE A 68 -6.88 -1.93 -0.49
N ILE A 69 -5.79 -1.93 0.26
CA ILE A 69 -4.88 -0.79 0.36
C ILE A 69 -3.50 -1.12 -0.19
N THR A 70 -2.79 -0.08 -0.58
CA THR A 70 -1.36 -0.16 -0.87
C THR A 70 -0.60 0.65 0.16
N PHE A 71 0.49 0.08 0.64
CA PHE A 71 1.40 0.74 1.56
C PHE A 71 2.85 0.44 1.17
N GLU A 72 3.75 1.24 1.66
CA GLU A 72 5.18 1.05 1.42
C GLU A 72 5.65 -0.25 2.06
N ALA A 73 6.45 -1.04 1.33
CA ALA A 73 7.06 -2.22 1.88
C ALA A 73 7.98 -1.83 3.05
N PRO A 74 7.83 -2.42 4.24
CA PRO A 74 8.70 -2.15 5.36
C PRO A 74 10.13 -2.61 5.07
N SER A 75 11.11 -1.93 5.67
CA SER A 75 12.52 -2.30 5.57
C SER A 75 12.82 -3.56 6.36
N GLU A 76 12.17 -3.73 7.50
CA GLU A 76 12.28 -4.89 8.38
C GLU A 76 10.89 -5.27 8.91
N ILE A 77 10.65 -6.58 9.03
CA ILE A 77 9.41 -7.15 9.56
C ILE A 77 9.79 -8.08 10.71
N TYR A 78 9.16 -7.89 11.86
CA TYR A 78 9.39 -8.67 13.08
C TYR A 78 8.28 -9.72 13.23
N THR A 79 8.47 -10.88 12.62
CA THR A 79 7.45 -11.95 12.56
C THR A 79 7.86 -13.26 13.18
N THR A 80 9.09 -13.37 13.70
CA THR A 80 9.60 -14.58 14.36
C THR A 80 9.83 -14.34 15.85
N GLU A 81 9.79 -15.39 16.66
CA GLU A 81 10.04 -15.30 18.10
C GLU A 81 11.40 -14.67 18.41
N GLU A 82 12.41 -14.91 17.56
CA GLU A 82 13.76 -14.42 17.73
C GLU A 82 13.85 -12.88 17.65
N ASN A 83 13.06 -12.27 16.77
CA ASN A 83 13.08 -10.81 16.54
C ASN A 83 11.83 -10.10 17.01
N TYR A 84 10.88 -10.83 17.63
CA TYR A 84 9.66 -10.24 18.19
C TYR A 84 9.93 -9.50 19.49
N ASN A 85 9.44 -8.28 19.56
CA ASN A 85 9.41 -7.50 20.80
C ASN A 85 8.10 -6.71 20.84
N SER A 86 7.25 -7.00 21.84
CA SER A 86 5.94 -6.36 22.02
C SER A 86 6.00 -4.84 22.21
N SER A 87 7.17 -4.30 22.55
CA SER A 87 7.39 -2.86 22.69
C SER A 87 7.73 -2.14 21.39
N TYR A 88 7.98 -2.87 20.29
CA TYR A 88 8.32 -2.32 19.00
C TYR A 88 7.21 -2.57 17.96
N PRO A 89 7.12 -1.72 16.95
CA PRO A 89 6.17 -1.94 15.86
C PRO A 89 6.53 -3.22 15.08
N VAL A 90 5.50 -3.85 14.50
CA VAL A 90 5.62 -5.06 13.66
C VAL A 90 6.58 -4.87 12.49
N ALA A 91 6.75 -3.63 12.05
CA ALA A 91 7.57 -3.29 10.91
C ALA A 91 8.21 -1.91 11.07
N THR A 92 9.41 -1.75 10.56
CA THR A 92 10.11 -0.46 10.51
C THR A 92 10.31 0.00 9.08
N TYR A 93 10.39 1.31 8.91
CA TYR A 93 10.59 1.98 7.63
C TYR A 93 11.85 2.83 7.69
N ASN A 94 12.87 2.47 6.93
CA ASN A 94 14.14 3.20 6.89
C ASN A 94 14.17 4.17 5.69
N ASN A 95 13.59 5.35 5.88
CA ASN A 95 13.45 6.37 4.83
C ASN A 95 14.56 7.42 4.93
N ASN A 96 15.81 7.02 4.69
CA ASN A 96 16.98 7.91 4.74
C ASN A 96 17.15 8.80 3.50
N HIS A 97 16.06 9.27 2.92
CA HIS A 97 16.12 10.20 1.79
C HIS A 97 16.10 11.65 2.26
N SER A 98 17.03 12.46 1.77
CA SER A 98 17.11 13.91 2.04
C SER A 98 17.00 14.75 0.77
N GLY A 99 16.58 16.02 0.89
CA GLY A 99 16.52 16.97 -0.20
C GLY A 99 15.75 16.48 -1.44
N VAL A 100 16.37 16.56 -2.61
CA VAL A 100 15.78 16.15 -3.89
C VAL A 100 15.42 14.67 -3.91
N GLY A 101 16.23 13.83 -3.27
CA GLY A 101 15.95 12.38 -3.16
C GLY A 101 14.63 12.11 -2.45
N LYS A 102 14.29 12.86 -1.40
CA LYS A 102 13.01 12.76 -0.71
C LYS A 102 11.83 13.13 -1.61
N PHE A 103 11.97 14.16 -2.43
CA PHE A 103 10.95 14.55 -3.41
C PHE A 103 10.76 13.46 -4.46
N VAL A 104 11.85 12.96 -5.07
CA VAL A 104 11.80 11.88 -6.08
C VAL A 104 11.15 10.62 -5.49
N TYR A 105 11.52 10.21 -4.29
CA TYR A 105 11.00 9.02 -3.64
C TYR A 105 9.52 9.15 -3.25
N ASN A 106 9.13 10.27 -2.62
CA ASN A 106 7.76 10.43 -2.09
C ASN A 106 6.76 10.92 -3.14
N PHE A 107 7.20 11.71 -4.12
CA PHE A 107 6.32 12.31 -5.11
C PHE A 107 6.31 11.53 -6.42
N LEU A 108 7.48 11.18 -6.95
CA LEU A 108 7.59 10.40 -8.17
C LEU A 108 7.49 8.89 -7.93
N GLU A 109 7.66 8.45 -6.66
CA GLU A 109 7.64 7.04 -6.24
C GLU A 109 8.65 6.16 -6.99
N ILE A 110 9.77 6.75 -7.42
CA ILE A 110 10.84 6.03 -8.12
C ILE A 110 11.64 5.22 -7.10
N GLY A 111 11.75 3.91 -7.34
CA GLY A 111 12.43 2.98 -6.43
C GLY A 111 11.59 2.54 -5.22
N LYS A 112 10.36 3.03 -5.07
CA LYS A 112 9.47 2.65 -3.98
C LYS A 112 8.84 1.28 -4.24
N ILE A 113 9.05 0.35 -3.31
CA ILE A 113 8.38 -0.94 -3.31
C ILE A 113 7.10 -0.80 -2.48
N SER A 114 5.97 -1.21 -3.03
CA SER A 114 4.69 -1.16 -2.33
C SER A 114 4.03 -2.53 -2.32
N TYR A 115 3.44 -2.87 -1.17
CA TYR A 115 2.59 -4.04 -1.02
C TYR A 115 1.12 -3.67 -1.23
N ILE A 116 0.35 -4.62 -1.71
CA ILE A 116 -1.11 -4.53 -1.79
C ILE A 116 -1.69 -5.62 -0.89
N LYS A 117 -2.53 -5.22 0.07
CA LYS A 117 -3.13 -6.11 1.06
C LYS A 117 -4.55 -5.67 1.40
N ARG A 118 -5.32 -6.58 2.00
CA ARG A 118 -6.66 -6.32 2.53
C ARG A 118 -6.57 -5.93 4.00
N VAL A 119 -7.35 -4.94 4.40
CA VAL A 119 -7.53 -4.55 5.81
C VAL A 119 -8.42 -5.60 6.48
N ILE A 120 -7.88 -6.31 7.45
CA ILE A 120 -8.59 -7.38 8.18
C ILE A 120 -9.10 -6.88 9.51
N ALA A 121 -8.31 -6.05 10.21
CA ALA A 121 -8.67 -5.49 11.51
C ALA A 121 -8.43 -3.99 11.55
N LEU A 122 -9.10 -3.31 12.47
CA LEU A 122 -9.02 -1.88 12.67
C LEU A 122 -8.31 -1.57 14.00
N PRO A 123 -7.78 -0.35 14.20
CA PRO A 123 -7.12 0.03 15.44
C PRO A 123 -7.99 -0.22 16.69
N GLY A 124 -7.39 -0.83 17.72
CA GLY A 124 -8.04 -1.18 18.98
C GLY A 124 -8.76 -2.53 18.97
N GLU A 125 -8.80 -3.24 17.85
CA GLU A 125 -9.42 -4.56 17.79
C GLU A 125 -8.46 -5.66 18.20
N HIS A 126 -8.99 -6.64 18.92
CA HIS A 126 -8.29 -7.86 19.30
C HIS A 126 -8.41 -8.88 18.15
N VAL A 127 -7.28 -9.38 17.68
CA VAL A 127 -7.17 -10.33 16.57
C VAL A 127 -6.61 -11.65 17.08
N GLU A 128 -7.32 -12.74 16.81
CA GLU A 128 -6.83 -14.10 17.05
C GLU A 128 -6.85 -14.88 15.74
N ILE A 129 -5.78 -15.64 15.48
CA ILE A 129 -5.70 -16.58 14.37
C ILE A 129 -5.69 -17.99 14.96
N LYS A 130 -6.81 -18.69 14.84
CA LYS A 130 -7.01 -20.02 15.39
C LYS A 130 -8.05 -20.79 14.60
N ASP A 131 -8.05 -22.12 14.74
CA ASP A 131 -9.05 -23.00 14.13
C ASP A 131 -9.29 -22.75 12.64
N GLY A 132 -8.22 -22.44 11.90
CA GLY A 132 -8.27 -22.22 10.46
C GLY A 132 -9.00 -20.93 10.04
N GLY A 133 -9.03 -19.91 10.88
CA GLY A 133 -9.68 -18.64 10.59
C GLY A 133 -9.23 -17.49 11.47
N VAL A 134 -9.67 -16.29 11.12
CA VAL A 134 -9.44 -15.06 11.87
C VAL A 134 -10.64 -14.75 12.74
N TYR A 135 -10.37 -14.36 14.00
CA TYR A 135 -11.38 -13.89 14.94
C TYR A 135 -11.07 -12.43 15.31
N ILE A 136 -12.08 -11.60 15.28
CA ILE A 136 -12.00 -10.19 15.66
C ILE A 136 -12.90 -9.96 16.86
N ASN A 137 -12.32 -9.52 17.98
CA ASN A 137 -13.02 -9.35 19.26
C ASN A 137 -13.83 -10.60 19.65
N GLY A 138 -13.25 -11.78 19.44
CA GLY A 138 -13.86 -13.08 19.73
C GLY A 138 -14.89 -13.58 18.72
N SER A 139 -15.25 -12.81 17.70
CA SER A 139 -16.17 -13.22 16.63
C SER A 139 -15.42 -13.66 15.39
N LYS A 140 -15.78 -14.83 14.85
CA LYS A 140 -15.14 -15.34 13.62
C LYS A 140 -15.43 -14.42 12.43
N LEU A 141 -14.39 -14.03 11.72
CA LEU A 141 -14.50 -13.25 10.49
C LEU A 141 -14.93 -14.15 9.33
N GLU A 142 -15.89 -13.70 8.54
CA GLU A 142 -16.25 -14.34 7.28
C GLU A 142 -15.23 -13.96 6.19
N GLU A 143 -14.42 -14.93 5.77
CA GLU A 143 -13.34 -14.72 4.81
C GLU A 143 -13.75 -15.10 3.39
N ASN A 144 -14.88 -14.56 2.90
CA ASN A 144 -15.45 -14.84 1.58
C ASN A 144 -14.54 -14.50 0.40
N TYR A 145 -13.42 -13.83 0.66
CA TYR A 145 -12.39 -13.47 -0.32
C TYR A 145 -11.34 -14.55 -0.53
N LEU A 146 -11.33 -15.61 0.28
CA LEU A 146 -10.44 -16.77 0.10
C LEU A 146 -11.02 -17.73 -0.94
N GLN A 147 -10.14 -18.57 -1.49
CA GLN A 147 -10.59 -19.67 -2.34
C GLN A 147 -11.30 -20.75 -1.51
N PRO A 148 -12.25 -21.48 -2.09
CA PRO A 148 -12.86 -22.61 -1.41
C PRO A 148 -11.81 -23.62 -0.94
N GLY A 149 -11.88 -24.01 0.33
CA GLY A 149 -10.94 -24.95 0.95
C GLY A 149 -9.62 -24.36 1.45
N VAL A 150 -9.37 -23.07 1.24
CA VAL A 150 -8.25 -22.37 1.86
C VAL A 150 -8.66 -21.90 3.25
N VAL A 151 -7.80 -22.16 4.22
CA VAL A 151 -7.97 -21.73 5.63
C VAL A 151 -6.86 -20.74 6.00
N THR A 152 -7.16 -19.85 6.91
CA THR A 152 -6.15 -18.91 7.45
C THR A 152 -5.44 -19.57 8.61
N ASP A 153 -4.10 -19.66 8.50
CA ASP A 153 -3.22 -20.19 9.53
C ASP A 153 -2.07 -19.24 9.78
N SER A 154 -1.55 -19.21 10.99
CA SER A 154 -0.41 -18.39 11.40
C SER A 154 0.93 -18.89 10.83
N LEU A 155 0.97 -20.12 10.30
CA LEU A 155 2.18 -20.78 9.81
C LEU A 155 3.35 -20.73 10.81
N GLY A 156 3.04 -20.78 12.11
CA GLY A 156 4.04 -20.69 13.19
C GLY A 156 4.55 -19.26 13.48
N GLY A 157 3.90 -18.24 12.94
CA GLY A 157 4.21 -16.84 13.27
C GLY A 157 3.77 -16.46 14.67
N VAL A 158 4.44 -15.47 15.27
CA VAL A 158 4.17 -14.99 16.65
C VAL A 158 2.90 -14.15 16.77
N TYR A 159 2.38 -13.66 15.66
CA TYR A 159 1.17 -12.82 15.64
C TYR A 159 -0.08 -13.68 15.50
N THR A 160 -0.37 -14.47 16.53
CA THR A 160 -1.57 -15.32 16.60
C THR A 160 -2.65 -14.73 17.48
N ASP A 161 -2.27 -13.84 18.41
CA ASP A 161 -3.13 -13.21 19.39
C ASP A 161 -2.54 -11.84 19.75
N PHE A 162 -3.18 -10.76 19.29
CA PHE A 162 -2.67 -9.39 19.45
C PHE A 162 -3.78 -8.33 19.32
N VAL A 163 -3.50 -7.12 19.79
CA VAL A 163 -4.35 -5.93 19.58
C VAL A 163 -3.70 -5.03 18.54
N VAL A 164 -4.50 -4.55 17.55
CA VAL A 164 -4.07 -3.68 16.45
C VAL A 164 -3.82 -2.25 16.94
#